data_71cb07cc79b2c6e49a0b30b84b89f558
#
_entry.id   71cb07cc79b2c6e49a0b30b84b89f558
#
_cell.length_a   1.000
_cell.length_b   1.000
_cell.length_c   1.000
_cell.angle_alpha   90.00
_cell.angle_beta   90.00
_cell.angle_gamma   90.00
#
_symmetry.space_group_name_H-M   'P 1'
#
loop_
_entity.id
_entity.type
_entity.pdbx_description
1 polymer ?
#
loop_
_entity_poly.entity_id
_entity_poly.type
_entity_poly.pdbx_seq_one_letter_code
_entity_poly.pdbx_strand_id
1 'polypeptide(L)'
;MSEEKIFEGDRAGHALREFEFGRRLGLQALGVMVASGAVATLADVSAAQAAAKSGTIKIGYVSPRTGALADFAGPDAFVLALIKKSSYFLKGIKIGGTTYHIEITEKDTQSQPNVAVQVTQELINSGVDLVLTSSAPETVIPVATTCEQYKVPCVSTVVPWEAWWGGFTGASISPQGGAAGTGPTYNSMFFYGVPHFVGCFVPMWEKIQKKVNCNTNVAEMFPNDSDGNAFRAAFAPTVGAIYPNGGYNFVDGGAYTDLTTDYSAMIQTFKTGGKNGAACDLFVNVPLPPDFQTFWTQASQQDYNPKLATVAKVMLFPTDAYALGDLSNNVATDSWFTPYSPYKSSLTGQSAYNFAAAYQTAGHGQWVQSMGSTYSLFEIAIQALKAVKNPHNRLELASALQVVNYDGMCGPINMNLKSANPFLASPAKGIGMIQPFGVQWKPGSADLVGHRKYAWSQWIVDNSLNPHIPLNGTLEPTNV
;
A
#
# COMPACT_ATOMS: atom_id res chain seq x y z
N MET A 1 52.10 -25.30 16.79
CA MET A 1 53.07 -25.64 15.70
C MET A 1 52.28 -25.44 14.44
N SER A 2 52.41 -24.27 13.91
CA SER A 2 53.11 -23.80 12.69
C SER A 2 52.26 -24.15 11.46
N GLU A 3 51.88 -23.27 10.53
CA GLU A 3 52.55 -22.08 10.00
C GLU A 3 51.54 -21.17 9.29
N GLU A 4 51.65 -19.88 9.60
CA GLU A 4 51.31 -18.75 8.72
C GLU A 4 52.19 -18.72 7.50
N LYS A 5 51.68 -18.25 6.37
CA LYS A 5 52.35 -17.31 5.43
C LYS A 5 51.44 -16.92 4.27
N ILE A 6 50.98 -15.69 4.29
CA ILE A 6 51.38 -14.52 3.47
C ILE A 6 51.16 -14.70 1.96
N PHE A 7 50.19 -13.92 1.42
CA PHE A 7 50.30 -13.28 0.11
C PHE A 7 49.60 -11.91 0.18
N GLU A 8 50.37 -10.90 0.60
CA GLU A 8 50.18 -9.51 0.19
C GLU A 8 50.96 -9.26 -1.08
N GLY A 9 50.39 -8.57 -2.03
CA GLY A 9 51.11 -8.04 -3.16
C GLY A 9 50.27 -7.85 -4.41
N ASP A 10 50.12 -6.59 -4.76
CA ASP A 10 49.86 -6.10 -6.12
C ASP A 10 48.41 -5.88 -6.58
N ARG A 11 47.74 -4.84 -6.03
CA ARG A 11 46.58 -4.15 -6.65
C ARG A 11 46.70 -2.62 -6.68
N ALA A 12 47.87 -2.06 -6.57
CA ALA A 12 48.08 -0.60 -6.65
C ALA A 12 48.65 -0.09 -8.00
N GLY A 13 48.90 -0.97 -8.96
CA GLY A 13 49.57 -0.64 -10.21
C GLY A 13 48.69 -0.32 -11.43
N HIS A 14 47.38 -0.61 -11.39
CA HIS A 14 46.49 -0.47 -12.56
C HIS A 14 45.60 0.76 -12.60
N ALA A 15 45.50 1.52 -11.53
CA ALA A 15 44.59 2.69 -11.46
C ALA A 15 45.22 4.02 -11.89
N LEU A 16 46.52 4.07 -12.19
CA LEU A 16 47.23 5.32 -12.53
C LEU A 16 47.59 5.45 -14.02
N ARG A 17 47.27 4.50 -14.87
CA ARG A 17 47.56 4.59 -16.32
C ARG A 17 46.38 5.03 -17.19
N GLU A 18 45.17 5.07 -16.70
CA GLU A 18 44.01 5.55 -17.51
C GLU A 18 43.73 7.06 -17.34
N PHE A 19 44.39 7.76 -16.42
CA PHE A 19 44.18 9.19 -16.22
C PHE A 19 45.07 10.12 -17.04
N GLU A 20 46.07 9.60 -17.73
CA GLU A 20 46.97 10.44 -18.56
C GLU A 20 46.69 10.41 -20.07
N PHE A 21 45.79 9.54 -20.56
CA PHE A 21 45.48 9.46 -22.00
C PHE A 21 44.37 10.44 -22.44
N GLY A 22 43.64 11.01 -21.50
CA GLY A 22 42.51 11.95 -21.76
C GLY A 22 42.90 13.41 -21.93
N ARG A 23 44.16 13.79 -21.67
CA ARG A 23 44.60 15.21 -21.66
C ARG A 23 45.42 15.64 -22.88
N ARG A 24 45.80 14.73 -23.79
CA ARG A 24 46.60 15.06 -24.97
C ARG A 24 45.88 15.19 -26.30
N LEU A 25 44.56 14.96 -26.32
CA LEU A 25 43.75 15.10 -27.56
C LEU A 25 42.90 16.39 -27.62
N GLY A 26 43.03 17.29 -26.62
CA GLY A 26 42.29 18.54 -26.54
C GLY A 26 43.06 19.80 -27.03
N LEU A 27 44.30 19.71 -27.46
CA LEU A 27 45.17 20.90 -27.74
C LEU A 27 45.82 20.90 -29.12
N GLN A 28 45.38 20.13 -30.12
CA GLN A 28 45.88 20.18 -31.48
C GLN A 28 44.86 20.51 -32.58
N ALA A 29 43.73 21.13 -32.21
CA ALA A 29 42.76 21.60 -33.21
C ALA A 29 42.56 23.13 -33.19
N LEU A 30 43.62 23.86 -32.84
CA LEU A 30 43.59 25.35 -32.92
C LEU A 30 44.90 25.84 -33.58
N GLY A 31 45.01 25.67 -34.86
CA GLY A 31 46.10 26.22 -35.60
C GLY A 31 46.17 25.65 -37.01
N VAL A 32 45.36 26.17 -37.91
CA VAL A 32 45.55 26.45 -39.36
C VAL A 32 44.18 26.72 -39.96
N MET A 33 43.84 27.97 -40.08
CA MET A 33 43.05 28.57 -41.19
C MET A 33 43.02 30.09 -41.06
N VAL A 34 44.09 30.67 -41.56
CA VAL A 34 44.05 32.04 -42.04
C VAL A 34 44.61 32.00 -43.46
N ALA A 35 43.72 32.02 -44.43
CA ALA A 35 43.87 32.62 -45.76
C ALA A 35 42.93 31.96 -46.78
N SER A 36 41.72 32.44 -46.88
CA SER A 36 41.03 32.61 -48.16
C SER A 36 39.72 33.35 -47.86
N GLY A 37 39.56 34.56 -48.39
CA GLY A 37 38.42 35.42 -48.16
C GLY A 37 37.11 34.82 -48.66
N ALA A 38 36.21 34.65 -47.75
CA ALA A 38 34.77 34.62 -47.94
C ALA A 38 34.15 35.31 -46.74
N VAL A 39 33.60 36.47 -46.96
CA VAL A 39 32.73 37.14 -45.99
C VAL A 39 31.49 36.28 -45.85
N ALA A 40 31.52 35.33 -44.94
CA ALA A 40 30.35 34.68 -44.44
C ALA A 40 29.82 35.61 -43.31
N THR A 41 28.70 36.20 -43.54
CA THR A 41 27.93 36.99 -42.56
C THR A 41 27.80 36.25 -41.28
N LEU A 42 28.27 36.85 -40.18
CA LEU A 42 28.07 36.46 -38.79
C LEU A 42 26.56 36.53 -38.39
N ALA A 43 25.69 35.83 -39.10
CA ALA A 43 24.26 35.84 -38.87
C ALA A 43 23.67 34.50 -38.48
N ASP A 44 24.45 33.43 -38.31
CA ASP A 44 23.92 32.09 -38.03
C ASP A 44 24.65 31.32 -36.92
N VAL A 45 25.23 32.00 -35.90
CA VAL A 45 25.74 31.35 -34.68
C VAL A 45 24.98 31.87 -33.45
N SER A 46 23.71 32.10 -33.60
CA SER A 46 22.79 32.26 -32.46
C SER A 46 21.65 31.25 -32.52
N ALA A 47 21.93 30.01 -32.86
CA ALA A 47 21.23 28.91 -32.22
C ALA A 47 21.73 28.91 -30.76
N ALA A 48 21.33 29.94 -30.02
CA ALA A 48 21.45 29.93 -28.57
C ALA A 48 20.94 28.58 -28.13
N GLN A 49 21.83 27.75 -27.62
CA GLN A 49 21.48 26.61 -26.80
C GLN A 49 20.64 27.23 -25.69
N ALA A 50 19.31 27.29 -25.89
CA ALA A 50 18.38 27.72 -24.87
C ALA A 50 18.67 26.78 -23.70
N ALA A 51 19.32 27.33 -22.69
CA ALA A 51 19.64 26.55 -21.49
C ALA A 51 18.35 25.81 -21.06
N ALA A 52 18.36 24.49 -21.10
CA ALA A 52 17.16 23.73 -20.84
C ALA A 52 16.65 24.17 -19.47
N LYS A 53 15.44 24.73 -19.44
CA LYS A 53 14.84 25.18 -18.17
C LYS A 53 14.76 23.98 -17.24
N SER A 54 15.23 24.13 -16.02
CA SER A 54 15.15 23.13 -14.98
C SER A 54 14.43 23.66 -13.76
N GLY A 55 13.73 22.79 -13.05
CA GLY A 55 13.01 23.08 -11.81
C GLY A 55 13.06 21.87 -10.87
N THR A 56 12.50 22.04 -9.69
CA THR A 56 12.40 20.95 -8.69
C THR A 56 10.96 20.79 -8.27
N ILE A 57 10.50 19.54 -8.23
CA ILE A 57 9.22 19.13 -7.63
C ILE A 57 9.54 18.45 -6.29
N LYS A 58 8.93 18.93 -5.22
CA LYS A 58 9.12 18.41 -3.87
C LYS A 58 7.94 17.55 -3.47
N ILE A 59 8.19 16.28 -3.18
CA ILE A 59 7.20 15.31 -2.70
C ILE A 59 7.49 14.99 -1.24
N GLY A 60 6.51 15.18 -0.35
CA GLY A 60 6.53 14.65 1.00
C GLY A 60 6.01 13.22 1.01
N TYR A 61 6.70 12.30 1.67
CA TYR A 61 6.20 10.94 1.92
C TYR A 61 6.08 10.71 3.42
N VAL A 62 4.85 10.38 3.88
CA VAL A 62 4.51 10.24 5.30
C VAL A 62 3.99 8.83 5.54
N SER A 63 4.61 8.10 6.47
CA SER A 63 4.22 6.73 6.81
C SER A 63 4.54 6.41 8.27
N PRO A 64 3.91 5.36 8.88
CA PRO A 64 4.16 4.96 10.26
C PRO A 64 5.41 4.08 10.34
N ARG A 65 6.60 4.66 10.27
CA ARG A 65 7.87 3.92 10.23
C ARG A 65 8.26 3.30 11.57
N THR A 66 7.70 3.81 12.65
CA THR A 66 7.86 3.30 14.01
C THR A 66 6.51 3.22 14.74
N GLY A 67 6.46 2.46 15.85
CA GLY A 67 5.24 2.26 16.64
C GLY A 67 4.41 1.04 16.20
N ALA A 68 3.15 0.98 16.64
CA ALA A 68 2.28 -0.21 16.46
C ALA A 68 1.93 -0.54 14.99
N LEU A 69 2.08 0.41 14.08
CA LEU A 69 1.80 0.26 12.64
C LEU A 69 3.09 0.13 11.79
N ALA A 70 4.25 -0.07 12.41
CA ALA A 70 5.55 -0.03 11.74
C ALA A 70 5.68 -1.07 10.61
N ASP A 71 5.05 -2.22 10.73
CA ASP A 71 5.11 -3.29 9.73
C ASP A 71 4.52 -2.85 8.36
N PHE A 72 3.57 -1.91 8.37
CA PHE A 72 3.05 -1.32 7.13
C PHE A 72 4.11 -0.55 6.34
N ALA A 73 5.04 0.11 7.03
CA ALA A 73 6.12 0.89 6.44
C ALA A 73 7.42 0.08 6.25
N GLY A 74 7.44 -1.19 6.63
CA GLY A 74 8.62 -2.05 6.53
C GLY A 74 9.31 -2.05 5.17
N PRO A 75 8.58 -2.08 4.03
CA PRO A 75 9.21 -2.07 2.71
C PRO A 75 9.58 -0.68 2.19
N ASP A 76 9.22 0.41 2.86
CA ASP A 76 9.32 1.78 2.33
C ASP A 76 10.72 2.14 1.86
N ALA A 77 11.74 1.88 2.67
CA ALA A 77 13.11 2.22 2.32
C ALA A 77 13.56 1.55 1.02
N PHE A 78 13.21 0.28 0.82
CA PHE A 78 13.49 -0.45 -0.41
C PHE A 78 12.72 0.12 -1.59
N VAL A 79 11.41 0.34 -1.43
CA VAL A 79 10.54 0.86 -2.48
C VAL A 79 11.01 2.24 -2.94
N LEU A 80 11.31 3.13 -2.00
CA LEU A 80 11.82 4.48 -2.30
C LEU A 80 13.17 4.43 -3.02
N ALA A 81 14.09 3.55 -2.58
CA ALA A 81 15.37 3.37 -3.24
C ALA A 81 15.21 2.86 -4.68
N LEU A 82 14.24 1.98 -4.93
CA LEU A 82 13.93 1.48 -6.26
C LEU A 82 13.30 2.56 -7.16
N ILE A 83 12.35 3.32 -6.63
CA ILE A 83 11.68 4.43 -7.34
C ILE A 83 12.69 5.50 -7.76
N LYS A 84 13.61 5.86 -6.86
CA LYS A 84 14.69 6.83 -7.13
C LYS A 84 15.63 6.37 -8.28
N LYS A 85 15.63 5.07 -8.63
CA LYS A 85 16.37 4.52 -9.80
C LYS A 85 15.57 4.59 -11.11
N SER A 86 14.30 4.94 -11.07
CA SER A 86 13.50 5.08 -12.30
C SER A 86 13.97 6.28 -13.14
N SER A 87 13.69 6.27 -14.44
CA SER A 87 14.08 7.35 -15.35
C SER A 87 13.49 8.70 -14.97
N TYR A 88 12.31 8.72 -14.33
CA TYR A 88 11.64 9.94 -13.88
C TYR A 88 12.39 10.64 -12.75
N PHE A 89 13.06 9.90 -11.90
CA PHE A 89 13.88 10.45 -10.82
C PHE A 89 15.31 10.74 -11.26
N LEU A 90 15.90 9.86 -12.08
CA LEU A 90 17.28 10.05 -12.55
C LEU A 90 17.42 11.16 -13.57
N LYS A 91 16.47 11.28 -14.51
CA LYS A 91 16.51 12.24 -15.63
C LYS A 91 15.55 13.42 -15.47
N GLY A 92 14.65 13.33 -14.48
CA GLY A 92 13.56 14.28 -14.28
C GLY A 92 12.37 14.02 -15.20
N ILE A 93 11.31 14.80 -14.99
CA ILE A 93 10.07 14.78 -15.76
C ILE A 93 9.95 16.06 -16.57
N LYS A 94 9.61 15.96 -17.86
CA LYS A 94 9.36 17.13 -18.74
C LYS A 94 7.92 17.58 -18.62
N ILE A 95 7.72 18.83 -18.21
CA ILE A 95 6.40 19.48 -18.10
C ILE A 95 6.52 20.90 -18.74
N GLY A 96 5.70 21.20 -19.74
CA GLY A 96 5.69 22.53 -20.38
C GLY A 96 7.04 22.98 -20.92
N GLY A 97 7.89 22.06 -21.36
CA GLY A 97 9.24 22.37 -21.90
C GLY A 97 10.33 22.55 -20.82
N THR A 98 10.00 22.44 -19.54
CA THR A 98 10.92 22.46 -18.41
C THR A 98 11.17 21.04 -17.91
N THR A 99 12.41 20.69 -17.58
CA THR A 99 12.75 19.42 -16.91
C THR A 99 12.75 19.65 -15.40
N TYR A 100 11.88 18.92 -14.69
CA TYR A 100 11.79 18.98 -13.24
C TYR A 100 12.46 17.76 -12.61
N HIS A 101 13.37 17.98 -11.69
CA HIS A 101 13.92 16.95 -10.83
C HIS A 101 12.99 16.74 -9.65
N ILE A 102 12.84 15.49 -9.19
CA ILE A 102 11.93 15.13 -8.11
C ILE A 102 12.75 14.84 -6.85
N GLU A 103 12.41 15.57 -5.78
CA GLU A 103 12.96 15.38 -4.44
C GLU A 103 11.91 14.76 -3.53
N ILE A 104 12.29 13.75 -2.73
CA ILE A 104 11.40 13.11 -1.75
C ILE A 104 11.93 13.40 -0.35
N THR A 105 11.07 13.98 0.49
CA THR A 105 11.30 14.13 1.92
C THR A 105 10.42 13.14 2.68
N GLU A 106 11.04 12.25 3.44
CA GLU A 106 10.39 11.18 4.20
C GLU A 106 10.12 11.64 5.63
N LYS A 107 8.94 11.32 6.18
CA LYS A 107 8.53 11.62 7.55
C LYS A 107 7.90 10.41 8.21
N ASP A 108 8.18 10.23 9.50
CA ASP A 108 7.63 9.18 10.35
C ASP A 108 6.50 9.74 11.22
N THR A 109 5.33 9.11 11.17
CA THR A 109 4.21 9.45 12.06
C THR A 109 4.34 8.86 13.45
N GLN A 110 5.28 7.95 13.66
CA GLN A 110 5.44 7.18 14.90
C GLN A 110 4.15 6.45 15.33
N SER A 111 3.30 6.13 14.35
CA SER A 111 1.95 5.57 14.56
C SER A 111 1.05 6.44 15.45
N GLN A 112 1.28 7.76 15.49
CA GLN A 112 0.57 8.71 16.35
C GLN A 112 -0.13 9.79 15.50
N PRO A 113 -1.45 10.02 15.70
CA PRO A 113 -2.19 11.02 14.93
C PRO A 113 -1.67 12.45 15.07
N ASN A 114 -1.26 12.85 16.28
CA ASN A 114 -0.71 14.18 16.54
C ASN A 114 0.66 14.39 15.88
N VAL A 115 1.52 13.37 15.86
CA VAL A 115 2.79 13.41 15.13
C VAL A 115 2.54 13.48 13.63
N ALA A 116 1.56 12.74 13.10
CA ALA A 116 1.17 12.80 11.70
C ALA A 116 0.79 14.23 11.27
N VAL A 117 0.00 14.96 12.06
CA VAL A 117 -0.30 16.39 11.83
C VAL A 117 0.96 17.23 11.83
N GLN A 118 1.81 17.08 12.86
CA GLN A 118 3.04 17.87 13.02
C GLN A 118 3.98 17.70 11.81
N VAL A 119 4.33 16.47 11.45
CA VAL A 119 5.26 16.22 10.35
C VAL A 119 4.70 16.65 9.00
N THR A 120 3.36 16.62 8.82
CA THR A 120 2.70 17.14 7.63
C THR A 120 2.83 18.66 7.55
N GLN A 121 2.63 19.37 8.66
CA GLN A 121 2.83 20.83 8.71
C GLN A 121 4.30 21.22 8.43
N GLU A 122 5.27 20.45 8.92
CA GLU A 122 6.69 20.64 8.60
C GLU A 122 6.95 20.52 7.08
N LEU A 123 6.39 19.50 6.43
CA LEU A 123 6.48 19.33 4.97
C LEU A 123 5.84 20.50 4.22
N ILE A 124 4.64 20.91 4.62
CA ILE A 124 3.93 22.05 4.02
C ILE A 124 4.74 23.34 4.14
N ASN A 125 5.32 23.61 5.30
CA ASN A 125 6.18 24.77 5.56
C ASN A 125 7.49 24.73 4.76
N SER A 126 7.98 23.53 4.41
CA SER A 126 9.16 23.37 3.55
C SER A 126 8.84 23.59 2.04
N GLY A 127 7.57 23.82 1.73
CA GLY A 127 7.12 24.13 0.36
C GLY A 127 6.99 22.88 -0.52
N VAL A 128 6.45 21.77 -0.01
CA VAL A 128 6.14 20.60 -0.84
C VAL A 128 5.02 20.89 -1.83
N ASP A 129 5.11 20.30 -3.02
CA ASP A 129 4.11 20.38 -4.07
C ASP A 129 3.01 19.32 -3.91
N LEU A 130 3.37 18.17 -3.35
CA LEU A 130 2.53 16.98 -3.19
C LEU A 130 2.92 16.23 -1.93
N VAL A 131 1.93 15.69 -1.22
CA VAL A 131 2.13 14.73 -0.13
C VAL A 131 1.58 13.36 -0.54
N LEU A 132 2.33 12.30 -0.27
CA LEU A 132 1.92 10.91 -0.39
C LEU A 132 1.89 10.30 1.00
N THR A 133 0.84 9.55 1.36
CA THR A 133 0.71 8.98 2.71
C THR A 133 0.13 7.58 2.72
N SER A 134 0.62 6.76 3.62
CA SER A 134 0.23 5.38 3.97
C SER A 134 0.59 5.18 5.45
N SER A 135 0.01 4.39 6.20
CA SER A 135 -1.05 3.42 6.18
C SER A 135 -1.87 3.58 7.45
N ALA A 136 -3.06 3.02 7.43
CA ALA A 136 -4.07 3.00 8.48
C ALA A 136 -4.71 4.38 8.79
N PRO A 137 -6.01 4.40 9.15
CA PRO A 137 -6.77 5.62 9.37
C PRO A 137 -6.16 6.56 10.39
N GLU A 138 -5.57 6.02 11.45
CA GLU A 138 -5.04 6.77 12.60
C GLU A 138 -3.95 7.76 12.17
N THR A 139 -3.21 7.46 11.11
CA THR A 139 -2.12 8.30 10.61
C THR A 139 -2.45 8.96 9.27
N VAL A 140 -3.16 8.26 8.39
CA VAL A 140 -3.49 8.76 7.04
C VAL A 140 -4.52 9.89 7.09
N ILE A 141 -5.59 9.77 7.88
CA ILE A 141 -6.64 10.79 7.97
C ILE A 141 -6.09 12.13 8.49
N PRO A 142 -5.29 12.18 9.58
CA PRO A 142 -4.66 13.42 10.02
C PRO A 142 -3.75 14.07 8.97
N VAL A 143 -2.97 13.29 8.22
CA VAL A 143 -2.16 13.81 7.10
C VAL A 143 -3.04 14.42 6.02
N ALA A 144 -4.04 13.66 5.56
CA ALA A 144 -4.92 14.05 4.46
C ALA A 144 -5.75 15.31 4.81
N THR A 145 -6.35 15.36 6.00
CA THR A 145 -7.14 16.52 6.45
C THR A 145 -6.26 17.77 6.66
N THR A 146 -5.03 17.61 7.15
CA THR A 146 -4.08 18.71 7.23
C THR A 146 -3.73 19.23 5.84
N CYS A 147 -3.46 18.34 4.87
CA CYS A 147 -3.19 18.75 3.49
C CYS A 147 -4.38 19.49 2.87
N GLU A 148 -5.63 19.05 3.09
CA GLU A 148 -6.84 19.73 2.63
C GLU A 148 -6.93 21.14 3.20
N GLN A 149 -6.74 21.30 4.51
CA GLN A 149 -6.78 22.57 5.20
C GLN A 149 -5.80 23.59 4.62
N TYR A 150 -4.59 23.14 4.27
CA TYR A 150 -3.52 23.97 3.72
C TYR A 150 -3.49 24.01 2.19
N LYS A 151 -4.47 23.39 1.52
CA LYS A 151 -4.61 23.32 0.07
C LYS A 151 -3.36 22.75 -0.62
N VAL A 152 -2.83 21.67 -0.08
CA VAL A 152 -1.71 20.91 -0.64
C VAL A 152 -2.25 19.59 -1.21
N PRO A 153 -1.96 19.27 -2.48
CA PRO A 153 -2.34 17.98 -3.04
C PRO A 153 -1.84 16.81 -2.19
N CYS A 154 -2.71 15.82 -1.97
CA CYS A 154 -2.35 14.63 -1.19
C CYS A 154 -2.93 13.36 -1.84
N VAL A 155 -2.17 12.27 -1.82
CA VAL A 155 -2.65 10.94 -2.19
C VAL A 155 -2.48 10.01 -1.02
N SER A 156 -3.56 9.35 -0.64
CA SER A 156 -3.65 8.41 0.48
C SER A 156 -3.82 6.97 -0.01
N THR A 157 -3.35 6.00 0.78
CA THR A 157 -3.60 4.58 0.54
C THR A 157 -3.64 3.79 1.84
N VAL A 158 -4.07 2.51 1.75
CA VAL A 158 -4.15 1.54 2.85
C VAL A 158 -4.97 2.10 4.01
N VAL A 159 -6.14 2.57 3.65
CA VAL A 159 -7.21 3.01 4.55
C VAL A 159 -8.55 2.73 3.87
N PRO A 160 -9.55 2.12 4.52
CA PRO A 160 -10.87 1.97 3.94
C PRO A 160 -11.41 3.33 3.49
N TRP A 161 -11.92 3.42 2.26
CA TRP A 161 -12.34 4.70 1.71
C TRP A 161 -13.43 5.38 2.55
N GLU A 162 -14.27 4.59 3.23
CA GLU A 162 -15.31 5.09 4.12
C GLU A 162 -14.71 5.86 5.30
N ALA A 163 -13.73 5.27 5.97
CA ALA A 163 -13.04 5.92 7.10
C ALA A 163 -12.33 7.21 6.65
N TRP A 164 -11.62 7.13 5.51
CA TRP A 164 -10.94 8.29 4.93
C TRP A 164 -11.92 9.40 4.55
N TRP A 165 -13.04 9.08 3.89
CA TRP A 165 -14.07 10.05 3.51
C TRP A 165 -14.75 10.67 4.72
N GLY A 166 -15.06 9.86 5.74
CA GLY A 166 -15.63 10.30 7.02
C GLY A 166 -14.73 11.31 7.73
N GLY A 167 -13.43 11.21 7.58
CA GLY A 167 -12.47 12.18 8.11
C GLY A 167 -12.62 13.61 7.56
N PHE A 168 -13.16 13.77 6.33
CA PHE A 168 -13.45 15.09 5.74
C PHE A 168 -14.88 15.56 6.00
N THR A 169 -15.83 14.66 5.97
CA THR A 169 -17.26 15.01 5.94
C THR A 169 -17.93 14.93 7.29
N GLY A 170 -17.31 14.22 8.25
CA GLY A 170 -17.93 13.87 9.53
C GLY A 170 -19.20 13.01 9.40
N ALA A 171 -19.51 12.54 8.18
CA ALA A 171 -20.71 11.79 7.90
C ALA A 171 -20.45 10.29 8.02
N SER A 172 -21.37 9.60 8.70
CA SER A 172 -21.48 8.14 8.59
C SER A 172 -21.83 7.76 7.16
N ILE A 173 -21.09 6.86 6.56
CA ILE A 173 -21.32 6.44 5.18
C ILE A 173 -22.35 5.34 5.16
N SER A 174 -23.36 5.48 4.29
CA SER A 174 -24.31 4.42 4.05
C SER A 174 -23.65 3.26 3.28
N PRO A 175 -23.81 2.00 3.72
CA PRO A 175 -23.27 0.83 3.03
C PRO A 175 -23.73 0.68 1.57
N GLN A 176 -24.83 1.34 1.20
CA GLN A 176 -25.49 1.25 -0.11
C GLN A 176 -25.39 2.54 -0.92
N GLY A 177 -24.94 3.61 -0.32
CA GLY A 177 -24.85 4.93 -0.96
C GLY A 177 -23.39 5.32 -1.15
N GLY A 178 -23.07 5.83 -2.29
CA GLY A 178 -21.78 6.45 -2.51
C GLY A 178 -21.46 7.50 -1.46
N ALA A 179 -20.31 8.10 -1.56
CA ALA A 179 -19.81 9.11 -0.66
C ALA A 179 -20.83 10.25 -0.48
N ALA A 180 -21.35 10.42 0.74
CA ALA A 180 -22.27 11.49 1.09
C ALA A 180 -21.49 12.77 1.43
N GLY A 181 -22.05 13.94 1.10
CA GLY A 181 -21.43 15.23 1.36
C GLY A 181 -20.45 15.69 0.27
N THR A 182 -19.84 16.83 0.47
CA THR A 182 -18.84 17.39 -0.44
C THR A 182 -17.47 16.84 -0.07
N GLY A 183 -16.86 16.09 -0.98
CA GLY A 183 -15.55 15.51 -0.77
C GLY A 183 -14.42 16.53 -0.83
N PRO A 184 -13.19 16.10 -0.52
CA PRO A 184 -12.03 16.95 -0.53
C PRO A 184 -11.70 17.44 -1.94
N THR A 185 -11.13 18.65 -2.02
CA THR A 185 -10.67 19.27 -3.26
C THR A 185 -9.23 18.90 -3.59
N TYR A 186 -8.38 18.84 -2.57
CA TYR A 186 -6.93 18.64 -2.73
C TYR A 186 -6.48 17.21 -2.45
N ASN A 187 -7.40 16.33 -2.08
CA ASN A 187 -7.07 14.96 -1.72
C ASN A 187 -7.63 13.95 -2.72
N SER A 188 -6.89 12.87 -2.87
CA SER A 188 -7.27 11.65 -3.60
C SER A 188 -6.81 10.44 -2.79
N MET A 189 -7.41 9.30 -3.05
CA MET A 189 -6.96 8.04 -2.47
C MET A 189 -7.14 6.87 -3.43
N PHE A 190 -6.38 5.81 -3.20
CA PHE A 190 -6.67 4.53 -3.83
C PHE A 190 -6.55 3.43 -2.79
N PHE A 191 -7.63 2.75 -2.59
CA PHE A 191 -7.76 1.54 -1.80
C PHE A 191 -9.20 1.04 -1.94
N TYR A 192 -9.53 -0.04 -1.29
CA TYR A 192 -10.90 -0.54 -1.23
C TYR A 192 -11.58 -0.16 0.09
N GLY A 193 -12.84 -0.52 0.25
CA GLY A 193 -13.61 -0.26 1.45
C GLY A 193 -14.37 -1.48 1.95
N VAL A 194 -15.27 -1.29 2.88
CA VAL A 194 -16.04 -2.35 3.55
C VAL A 194 -16.75 -3.29 2.57
N PRO A 195 -17.38 -2.86 1.46
CA PRO A 195 -17.96 -3.77 0.48
C PRO A 195 -16.97 -4.78 -0.11
N HIS A 196 -15.71 -4.37 -0.27
CA HIS A 196 -14.68 -5.25 -0.81
C HIS A 196 -14.20 -6.28 0.21
N PHE A 197 -14.10 -5.91 1.50
CA PHE A 197 -13.85 -6.88 2.57
C PHE A 197 -14.98 -7.91 2.61
N VAL A 198 -16.25 -7.47 2.52
CA VAL A 198 -17.41 -8.36 2.43
C VAL A 198 -17.29 -9.27 1.20
N GLY A 199 -17.00 -8.71 0.02
CA GLY A 199 -16.84 -9.48 -1.23
C GLY A 199 -15.63 -10.40 -1.25
N CYS A 200 -14.64 -10.17 -0.38
CA CYS A 200 -13.48 -11.05 -0.17
C CYS A 200 -13.79 -12.16 0.85
N PHE A 201 -14.42 -11.82 1.98
CA PHE A 201 -14.60 -12.73 3.11
C PHE A 201 -15.80 -13.66 2.95
N VAL A 202 -16.95 -13.15 2.53
CA VAL A 202 -18.17 -13.96 2.42
C VAL A 202 -18.04 -15.14 1.44
N PRO A 203 -17.42 -15.01 0.26
CA PRO A 203 -17.14 -16.16 -0.59
C PRO A 203 -16.29 -17.25 0.08
N MET A 204 -15.35 -16.87 0.96
CA MET A 204 -14.58 -17.82 1.76
C MET A 204 -15.47 -18.50 2.82
N TRP A 205 -16.39 -17.76 3.48
CA TRP A 205 -17.37 -18.33 4.40
C TRP A 205 -18.27 -19.37 3.71
N GLU A 206 -18.82 -19.05 2.55
CA GLU A 206 -19.64 -19.95 1.76
C GLU A 206 -18.89 -21.23 1.35
N LYS A 207 -17.59 -21.12 1.01
CA LYS A 207 -16.74 -22.27 0.69
C LYS A 207 -16.50 -23.14 1.90
N ILE A 208 -16.24 -22.56 3.09
CA ILE A 208 -16.03 -23.32 4.32
C ILE A 208 -17.32 -24.02 4.77
N GLN A 209 -18.48 -23.37 4.68
CA GLN A 209 -19.77 -23.97 5.01
C GLN A 209 -20.09 -25.20 4.15
N LYS A 210 -19.62 -25.24 2.90
CA LYS A 210 -19.75 -26.42 2.02
C LYS A 210 -18.75 -27.52 2.36
N LYS A 211 -17.66 -27.20 3.06
CA LYS A 211 -16.57 -28.13 3.33
C LYS A 211 -16.69 -28.81 4.70
N VAL A 212 -17.15 -28.07 5.70
CA VAL A 212 -17.30 -28.55 7.07
C VAL A 212 -18.64 -28.14 7.65
N ASN A 213 -19.06 -28.79 8.74
CA ASN A 213 -20.22 -28.36 9.50
C ASN A 213 -19.90 -27.00 10.15
N CYS A 214 -20.44 -25.93 9.57
CA CYS A 214 -20.18 -24.56 9.96
C CYS A 214 -21.50 -23.80 9.98
N ASN A 215 -21.84 -23.19 11.13
CA ASN A 215 -23.03 -22.37 11.25
C ASN A 215 -22.82 -20.97 10.64
N THR A 216 -23.87 -20.15 10.63
CA THR A 216 -23.84 -18.80 10.06
C THR A 216 -23.68 -17.70 11.13
N ASN A 217 -23.30 -18.05 12.36
CA ASN A 217 -23.02 -17.06 13.38
C ASN A 217 -21.62 -16.46 13.14
N VAL A 218 -21.54 -15.13 13.08
CA VAL A 218 -20.33 -14.37 12.82
C VAL A 218 -19.98 -13.55 14.05
N ALA A 219 -18.83 -13.81 14.65
CA ALA A 219 -18.29 -12.98 15.72
C ALA A 219 -17.64 -11.72 15.15
N GLU A 220 -17.98 -10.56 15.67
CA GLU A 220 -17.44 -9.26 15.28
C GLU A 220 -16.56 -8.68 16.39
N MET A 221 -15.26 -8.57 16.13
CA MET A 221 -14.29 -7.92 17.02
C MET A 221 -13.83 -6.61 16.41
N PHE A 222 -14.48 -5.50 16.76
CA PHE A 222 -14.17 -4.18 16.24
C PHE A 222 -13.75 -3.22 17.36
N PRO A 223 -12.56 -2.57 17.27
CA PRO A 223 -12.10 -1.61 18.26
C PRO A 223 -12.95 -0.32 18.25
N ASN A 224 -12.77 0.52 19.27
CA ASN A 224 -13.35 1.86 19.35
C ASN A 224 -12.41 2.89 18.72
N ASP A 225 -12.03 2.66 17.47
CA ASP A 225 -11.21 3.55 16.64
C ASP A 225 -11.92 3.87 15.31
N SER A 226 -11.25 4.58 14.40
CA SER A 226 -11.84 4.96 13.10
C SER A 226 -12.18 3.75 12.23
N ASP A 227 -11.34 2.71 12.22
CA ASP A 227 -11.59 1.47 11.46
C ASP A 227 -12.73 0.67 12.08
N GLY A 228 -12.64 0.39 13.37
CA GLY A 228 -13.61 -0.42 14.07
C GLY A 228 -15.00 0.18 14.05
N ASN A 229 -15.10 1.50 14.18
CA ASN A 229 -16.38 2.21 14.10
C ASN A 229 -16.96 2.18 12.69
N ALA A 230 -16.12 2.29 11.64
CA ALA A 230 -16.56 2.16 10.25
C ALA A 230 -17.03 0.73 9.93
N PHE A 231 -16.28 -0.30 10.38
CA PHE A 231 -16.69 -1.70 10.20
C PHE A 231 -17.98 -2.02 10.98
N ARG A 232 -18.08 -1.63 12.24
CA ARG A 232 -19.28 -1.83 13.07
C ARG A 232 -20.53 -1.24 12.43
N ALA A 233 -20.40 -0.04 11.86
CA ALA A 233 -21.52 0.62 11.19
C ALA A 233 -21.90 -0.01 9.85
N ALA A 234 -20.93 -0.56 9.10
CA ALA A 234 -21.13 -0.90 7.70
C ALA A 234 -21.06 -2.40 7.38
N PHE A 235 -20.33 -3.22 8.14
CA PHE A 235 -20.01 -4.59 7.72
C PHE A 235 -21.25 -5.49 7.65
N ALA A 236 -21.97 -5.69 8.74
CA ALA A 236 -23.18 -6.52 8.78
C ALA A 236 -24.29 -6.00 7.83
N PRO A 237 -24.61 -4.70 7.76
CA PRO A 237 -25.54 -4.17 6.76
C PRO A 237 -25.10 -4.43 5.31
N THR A 238 -23.81 -4.33 5.01
CA THR A 238 -23.27 -4.60 3.66
C THR A 238 -23.38 -6.08 3.31
N VAL A 239 -23.09 -6.99 4.25
CA VAL A 239 -23.33 -8.43 4.03
C VAL A 239 -24.80 -8.69 3.73
N GLY A 240 -25.73 -8.11 4.51
CA GLY A 240 -27.17 -8.24 4.28
C GLY A 240 -27.61 -7.72 2.90
N ALA A 241 -26.99 -6.66 2.41
CA ALA A 241 -27.30 -6.07 1.11
C ALA A 241 -26.76 -6.89 -0.07
N ILE A 242 -25.53 -7.40 0.03
CA ILE A 242 -24.84 -8.13 -1.05
C ILE A 242 -25.20 -9.62 -1.04
N TYR A 243 -25.37 -10.22 0.13
CA TYR A 243 -25.65 -11.63 0.36
C TYR A 243 -26.95 -11.84 1.16
N PRO A 244 -28.12 -11.39 0.68
CA PRO A 244 -29.37 -11.38 1.46
C PRO A 244 -29.86 -12.78 1.87
N ASN A 245 -29.44 -13.80 1.14
CA ASN A 245 -29.84 -15.19 1.41
C ASN A 245 -28.80 -15.97 2.26
N GLY A 246 -27.74 -15.33 2.72
CA GLY A 246 -26.69 -15.99 3.49
C GLY A 246 -27.12 -16.41 4.90
N GLY A 247 -28.16 -15.79 5.43
CA GLY A 247 -28.72 -16.12 6.75
C GLY A 247 -27.75 -15.85 7.93
N TYR A 248 -26.74 -15.01 7.71
CA TYR A 248 -25.74 -14.69 8.72
C TYR A 248 -26.34 -13.99 9.93
N ASN A 249 -25.84 -14.36 11.11
CA ASN A 249 -26.20 -13.76 12.39
C ASN A 249 -24.94 -13.17 13.03
N PHE A 250 -24.90 -11.87 13.12
CA PHE A 250 -23.76 -11.14 13.64
C PHE A 250 -23.84 -10.99 15.16
N VAL A 251 -22.74 -11.28 15.84
CA VAL A 251 -22.58 -11.21 17.31
C VAL A 251 -21.47 -10.20 17.58
N ASP A 252 -21.88 -8.99 17.95
CA ASP A 252 -20.94 -7.92 18.31
C ASP A 252 -20.30 -8.22 19.67
N GLY A 253 -18.97 -8.30 19.71
CA GLY A 253 -18.19 -8.48 20.93
C GLY A 253 -18.12 -7.25 21.84
N GLY A 254 -18.68 -6.12 21.38
CA GLY A 254 -18.58 -4.83 22.04
C GLY A 254 -17.34 -4.04 21.62
N ALA A 255 -17.44 -2.71 21.70
CA ALA A 255 -16.31 -1.82 21.42
C ALA A 255 -15.27 -1.93 22.54
N TYR A 256 -13.99 -2.02 22.18
CA TYR A 256 -12.89 -2.06 23.13
C TYR A 256 -11.84 -0.99 22.76
N THR A 257 -11.05 -0.61 23.77
CA THR A 257 -9.93 0.34 23.54
C THR A 257 -8.72 -0.41 23.00
N ASP A 258 -8.01 0.19 22.05
CA ASP A 258 -6.75 -0.35 21.53
C ASP A 258 -5.77 -0.68 22.67
N LEU A 259 -5.02 -1.76 22.47
CA LEU A 259 -4.08 -2.33 23.43
C LEU A 259 -4.75 -2.89 24.70
N THR A 260 -5.98 -3.34 24.59
CA THR A 260 -6.66 -4.12 25.64
C THR A 260 -5.90 -5.42 25.89
N THR A 261 -5.79 -5.82 27.17
CA THR A 261 -5.00 -7.00 27.59
C THR A 261 -5.85 -8.18 27.99
N ASP A 262 -7.17 -8.02 28.17
CA ASP A 262 -8.11 -9.08 28.55
C ASP A 262 -9.36 -9.05 27.67
N TYR A 263 -9.52 -10.11 26.88
CA TYR A 263 -10.66 -10.31 25.98
C TYR A 263 -11.62 -11.43 26.45
N SER A 264 -11.50 -11.91 27.69
CA SER A 264 -12.26 -13.07 28.18
C SER A 264 -13.76 -12.90 28.06
N ALA A 265 -14.29 -11.71 28.38
CA ALA A 265 -15.73 -11.41 28.27
C ALA A 265 -16.22 -11.45 26.80
N MET A 266 -15.41 -10.93 25.88
CA MET A 266 -15.68 -10.95 24.44
C MET A 266 -15.66 -12.38 23.90
N ILE A 267 -14.65 -13.18 24.28
CA ILE A 267 -14.53 -14.57 23.90
C ILE A 267 -15.75 -15.37 24.40
N GLN A 268 -16.17 -15.15 25.63
CA GLN A 268 -17.37 -15.80 26.17
C GLN A 268 -18.64 -15.41 25.39
N THR A 269 -18.76 -14.14 24.97
CA THR A 269 -19.83 -13.69 24.08
C THR A 269 -19.84 -14.47 22.77
N PHE A 270 -18.69 -14.70 22.16
CA PHE A 270 -18.59 -15.44 20.91
C PHE A 270 -18.85 -16.95 21.05
N LYS A 271 -18.58 -17.51 22.22
CA LYS A 271 -18.86 -18.92 22.52
C LYS A 271 -20.35 -19.22 22.73
N THR A 272 -21.16 -18.23 23.12
CA THR A 272 -22.56 -18.46 23.54
C THR A 272 -23.57 -17.49 22.89
N GLY A 273 -23.11 -16.45 22.20
CA GLY A 273 -23.98 -15.37 21.68
C GLY A 273 -24.65 -15.66 20.34
N GLY A 274 -24.32 -16.76 19.69
CA GLY A 274 -24.97 -17.12 18.43
C GLY A 274 -26.41 -17.62 18.59
N LYS A 275 -27.08 -17.88 17.46
CA LYS A 275 -28.44 -18.42 17.47
C LYS A 275 -28.55 -19.67 18.34
N ASN A 276 -29.56 -19.68 19.24
CA ASN A 276 -29.82 -20.78 20.18
C ASN A 276 -28.64 -21.05 21.16
N GLY A 277 -27.83 -20.06 21.47
CA GLY A 277 -26.70 -20.21 22.36
C GLY A 277 -25.49 -20.92 21.75
N ALA A 278 -25.45 -21.08 20.43
CA ALA A 278 -24.33 -21.69 19.74
C ALA A 278 -23.13 -20.76 19.66
N ALA A 279 -21.94 -21.33 19.56
CA ALA A 279 -20.71 -20.57 19.26
C ALA A 279 -20.78 -19.96 17.86
N CYS A 280 -20.01 -18.88 17.64
CA CYS A 280 -19.79 -18.30 16.32
C CYS A 280 -18.72 -19.10 15.59
N ASP A 281 -19.08 -19.77 14.49
CA ASP A 281 -18.15 -20.52 13.65
C ASP A 281 -17.39 -19.63 12.65
N LEU A 282 -17.87 -18.42 12.43
CA LEU A 282 -17.23 -17.43 11.58
C LEU A 282 -16.75 -16.25 12.44
N PHE A 283 -15.62 -15.67 12.08
CA PHE A 283 -15.02 -14.56 12.80
C PHE A 283 -14.54 -13.48 11.84
N VAL A 284 -14.79 -12.23 12.19
CA VAL A 284 -14.32 -11.05 11.47
C VAL A 284 -13.82 -9.99 12.44
N ASN A 285 -12.75 -9.28 12.06
CA ASN A 285 -12.19 -8.22 12.88
C ASN A 285 -11.47 -7.14 12.05
N VAL A 286 -11.00 -6.07 12.76
CA VAL A 286 -10.13 -5.02 12.21
C VAL A 286 -9.26 -4.40 13.32
N PRO A 287 -8.63 -5.18 14.22
CA PRO A 287 -7.84 -4.69 15.36
C PRO A 287 -6.47 -4.18 14.93
N LEU A 288 -5.73 -3.62 15.88
CA LEU A 288 -4.28 -3.50 15.77
C LEU A 288 -3.61 -4.90 15.88
N PRO A 289 -2.41 -5.12 15.28
CA PRO A 289 -1.72 -6.40 15.39
C PRO A 289 -1.51 -6.92 16.81
N PRO A 290 -1.09 -6.11 17.81
CA PRO A 290 -0.96 -6.56 19.19
C PRO A 290 -2.28 -7.02 19.83
N ASP A 291 -3.39 -6.35 19.50
CA ASP A 291 -4.72 -6.71 20.01
C ASP A 291 -5.18 -8.07 19.48
N PHE A 292 -4.96 -8.31 18.16
CA PHE A 292 -5.28 -9.60 17.58
C PHE A 292 -4.44 -10.72 18.16
N GLN A 293 -3.14 -10.52 18.36
CA GLN A 293 -2.25 -11.51 18.95
C GLN A 293 -2.71 -11.88 20.37
N THR A 294 -3.06 -10.89 21.18
CA THR A 294 -3.57 -11.09 22.54
C THR A 294 -4.91 -11.83 22.53
N PHE A 295 -5.88 -11.32 21.74
CA PHE A 295 -7.19 -11.96 21.60
C PHE A 295 -7.09 -13.41 21.13
N TRP A 296 -6.33 -13.66 20.07
CA TRP A 296 -6.24 -14.96 19.43
C TRP A 296 -5.58 -16.01 20.31
N THR A 297 -4.56 -15.60 21.05
CA THR A 297 -3.93 -16.45 22.10
C THR A 297 -4.93 -16.79 23.21
N GLN A 298 -5.68 -15.81 23.72
CA GLN A 298 -6.70 -16.05 24.75
C GLN A 298 -7.88 -16.86 24.22
N ALA A 299 -8.27 -16.69 22.96
CA ALA A 299 -9.30 -17.47 22.30
C ALA A 299 -8.93 -18.96 22.28
N SER A 300 -7.70 -19.29 21.88
CA SER A 300 -7.16 -20.66 21.92
C SER A 300 -7.14 -21.22 23.35
N GLN A 301 -6.64 -20.46 24.32
CA GLN A 301 -6.57 -20.88 25.73
C GLN A 301 -7.96 -21.12 26.35
N GLN A 302 -9.00 -20.50 25.81
CA GLN A 302 -10.39 -20.61 26.29
C GLN A 302 -11.25 -21.50 25.38
N ASP A 303 -10.63 -22.32 24.50
CA ASP A 303 -11.33 -23.23 23.59
C ASP A 303 -12.37 -22.53 22.68
N TYR A 304 -12.10 -21.32 22.23
CA TYR A 304 -12.87 -20.67 21.18
C TYR A 304 -12.18 -20.86 19.83
N ASN A 305 -12.74 -21.76 19.01
CA ASN A 305 -12.16 -22.20 17.74
C ASN A 305 -13.16 -21.98 16.59
N PRO A 306 -13.26 -20.77 16.00
CA PRO A 306 -14.11 -20.56 14.84
C PRO A 306 -13.65 -21.40 13.65
N LYS A 307 -14.57 -21.89 12.84
CA LYS A 307 -14.28 -22.70 11.63
C LYS A 307 -13.55 -21.90 10.57
N LEU A 308 -13.77 -20.58 10.52
CA LEU A 308 -12.98 -19.68 9.69
C LEU A 308 -12.85 -18.30 10.35
N ALA A 309 -11.61 -17.92 10.60
CA ALA A 309 -11.24 -16.57 10.95
C ALA A 309 -10.84 -15.79 9.68
N THR A 310 -11.59 -14.74 9.36
CA THR A 310 -11.28 -13.77 8.31
C THR A 310 -10.94 -12.44 8.96
N VAL A 311 -9.71 -11.99 8.83
CA VAL A 311 -9.21 -10.84 9.57
C VAL A 311 -8.78 -9.73 8.61
N ALA A 312 -9.07 -8.49 8.97
CA ALA A 312 -8.63 -7.30 8.24
C ALA A 312 -7.62 -6.53 9.08
N LYS A 313 -6.74 -5.74 8.44
CA LYS A 313 -5.69 -4.92 9.09
C LYS A 313 -4.58 -5.73 9.76
N VAL A 314 -4.82 -6.97 10.13
CA VAL A 314 -3.87 -7.89 10.79
C VAL A 314 -3.62 -9.11 9.94
N MET A 315 -2.60 -9.88 10.28
CA MET A 315 -2.15 -11.04 9.48
C MET A 315 -1.79 -10.67 8.04
N LEU A 316 -1.43 -9.40 7.83
CA LEU A 316 -0.98 -8.86 6.56
C LEU A 316 0.52 -9.10 6.35
N PHE A 317 1.26 -9.33 7.42
CA PHE A 317 2.72 -9.38 7.44
C PHE A 317 3.24 -10.71 7.94
N PRO A 318 4.41 -11.17 7.46
CA PRO A 318 5.06 -12.36 7.99
C PRO A 318 5.32 -12.31 9.50
N THR A 319 5.61 -11.11 10.04
CA THR A 319 5.81 -10.87 11.49
C THR A 319 4.64 -11.32 12.32
N ASP A 320 3.40 -11.08 11.86
CA ASP A 320 2.19 -11.52 12.56
C ASP A 320 2.11 -13.05 12.63
N ALA A 321 2.35 -13.72 11.48
CA ALA A 321 2.30 -15.17 11.41
C ALA A 321 3.41 -15.85 12.24
N TYR A 322 4.61 -15.27 12.22
CA TYR A 322 5.71 -15.77 13.03
C TYR A 322 5.48 -15.56 14.53
N ALA A 323 4.86 -14.47 14.94
CA ALA A 323 4.56 -14.18 16.34
C ALA A 323 3.51 -15.14 16.92
N LEU A 324 2.50 -15.50 16.13
CA LEU A 324 1.45 -16.46 16.54
C LEU A 324 1.85 -17.93 16.36
N GLY A 325 2.88 -18.22 15.55
CA GLY A 325 3.30 -19.60 15.27
C GLY A 325 2.13 -20.46 14.77
N ASP A 326 1.90 -21.63 15.38
CA ASP A 326 0.87 -22.57 14.93
C ASP A 326 -0.56 -22.00 14.97
N LEU A 327 -0.82 -21.00 15.80
CA LEU A 327 -2.10 -20.30 15.84
C LEU A 327 -2.38 -19.48 14.56
N SER A 328 -1.37 -19.27 13.70
CA SER A 328 -1.54 -18.64 12.38
C SER A 328 -2.13 -19.56 11.34
N ASN A 329 -2.15 -20.88 11.60
CA ASN A 329 -2.51 -21.87 10.58
C ASN A 329 -3.95 -21.69 10.09
N ASN A 330 -4.08 -21.45 8.80
CA ASN A 330 -5.33 -21.22 8.10
C ASN A 330 -6.12 -19.97 8.55
N VAL A 331 -5.53 -19.02 9.30
CA VAL A 331 -6.12 -17.71 9.47
C VAL A 331 -6.14 -17.01 8.10
N ALA A 332 -7.32 -16.56 7.69
CA ALA A 332 -7.54 -15.91 6.41
C ALA A 332 -7.50 -14.38 6.54
N THR A 333 -6.97 -13.72 5.53
CA THR A 333 -6.98 -12.25 5.43
C THR A 333 -7.16 -11.82 3.96
N ASP A 334 -7.36 -10.54 3.75
CA ASP A 334 -7.32 -9.93 2.44
C ASP A 334 -5.88 -9.63 1.99
N SER A 335 -5.67 -9.55 0.69
CA SER A 335 -4.42 -9.10 0.10
C SER A 335 -4.69 -8.29 -1.16
N TRP A 336 -3.85 -7.28 -1.44
CA TRP A 336 -3.96 -6.41 -2.61
C TRP A 336 -2.71 -6.41 -3.49
N PHE A 337 -1.70 -7.17 -3.10
CA PHE A 337 -0.48 -7.38 -3.87
C PHE A 337 0.02 -8.81 -3.68
N THR A 338 0.51 -9.40 -4.75
CA THR A 338 1.17 -10.70 -4.76
C THR A 338 2.19 -10.76 -5.90
N PRO A 339 3.32 -11.48 -5.73
CA PRO A 339 4.26 -11.76 -6.81
C PRO A 339 3.63 -12.46 -8.02
N TYR A 340 2.54 -13.19 -7.80
CA TYR A 340 1.86 -13.96 -8.85
C TYR A 340 0.90 -13.14 -9.70
N SER A 341 0.69 -11.86 -9.37
CA SER A 341 -0.18 -11.00 -10.17
C SER A 341 0.40 -10.80 -11.58
N PRO A 342 -0.44 -10.66 -12.60
CA PRO A 342 -0.01 -10.36 -13.96
C PRO A 342 0.45 -8.90 -14.13
N TYR A 343 0.35 -8.10 -13.08
CA TYR A 343 0.55 -6.67 -13.11
C TYR A 343 2.02 -6.26 -13.19
N LYS A 344 2.26 -5.04 -13.68
CA LYS A 344 3.60 -4.50 -13.91
C LYS A 344 3.62 -3.02 -13.54
N SER A 345 4.79 -2.55 -13.14
CA SER A 345 5.05 -1.14 -12.91
C SER A 345 4.78 -0.29 -14.17
N SER A 346 4.00 0.76 -14.02
CA SER A 346 3.83 1.80 -15.06
C SER A 346 5.05 2.71 -15.21
N LEU A 347 5.99 2.68 -14.26
CA LEU A 347 7.21 3.50 -14.30
C LEU A 347 8.37 2.81 -15.01
N THR A 348 8.48 1.49 -14.88
CA THR A 348 9.65 0.72 -15.33
C THR A 348 9.31 -0.52 -16.16
N GLY A 349 8.05 -0.97 -16.17
CA GLY A 349 7.63 -2.24 -16.76
C GLY A 349 8.02 -3.48 -15.94
N GLN A 350 8.62 -3.30 -14.76
CA GLN A 350 8.99 -4.42 -13.87
C GLN A 350 7.72 -5.17 -13.43
N SER A 351 7.74 -6.52 -13.53
CA SER A 351 6.63 -7.36 -13.04
C SER A 351 6.59 -7.41 -11.52
N ALA A 352 5.40 -7.70 -10.96
CA ALA A 352 5.22 -7.91 -9.53
C ALA A 352 6.15 -9.02 -8.99
N TYR A 353 6.36 -10.10 -9.76
CA TYR A 353 7.32 -11.15 -9.42
C TYR A 353 8.75 -10.62 -9.26
N ASN A 354 9.27 -9.90 -10.27
CA ASN A 354 10.62 -9.36 -10.20
C ASN A 354 10.79 -8.29 -9.12
N PHE A 355 9.73 -7.55 -8.81
CA PHE A 355 9.71 -6.57 -7.73
C PHE A 355 9.86 -7.26 -6.35
N ALA A 356 9.06 -8.29 -6.09
CA ALA A 356 9.15 -9.08 -4.86
C ALA A 356 10.48 -9.84 -4.75
N ALA A 357 10.96 -10.43 -5.86
CA ALA A 357 12.25 -11.12 -5.89
C ALA A 357 13.42 -10.17 -5.59
N ALA A 358 13.38 -8.94 -6.09
CA ALA A 358 14.40 -7.94 -5.79
C ALA A 358 14.41 -7.55 -4.30
N TYR A 359 13.23 -7.43 -3.66
CA TYR A 359 13.10 -7.17 -2.23
C TYR A 359 13.76 -8.29 -1.40
N GLN A 360 13.39 -9.53 -1.68
CA GLN A 360 13.93 -10.70 -0.99
C GLN A 360 15.44 -10.88 -1.22
N THR A 361 15.91 -10.64 -2.44
CA THR A 361 17.34 -10.75 -2.79
C THR A 361 18.17 -9.67 -2.09
N ALA A 362 17.61 -8.49 -1.88
CA ALA A 362 18.24 -7.40 -1.14
C ALA A 362 18.32 -7.67 0.39
N GLY A 363 17.80 -8.80 0.88
CA GLY A 363 17.93 -9.21 2.28
C GLY A 363 16.83 -8.71 3.20
N HIS A 364 15.75 -8.16 2.66
CA HIS A 364 14.62 -7.63 3.45
C HIS A 364 13.65 -8.70 3.96
N GLY A 365 13.93 -9.99 3.74
CA GLY A 365 13.05 -11.07 4.15
C GLY A 365 11.97 -11.39 3.12
N GLN A 366 10.83 -11.90 3.58
CA GLN A 366 9.69 -12.23 2.74
C GLN A 366 9.01 -10.96 2.24
N TRP A 367 8.51 -10.99 1.00
CA TRP A 367 7.73 -9.89 0.44
C TRP A 367 6.47 -9.61 1.28
N VAL A 368 6.02 -8.36 1.26
CA VAL A 368 4.81 -7.90 1.96
C VAL A 368 3.94 -7.10 1.00
N GLN A 369 2.63 -7.14 1.21
CA GLN A 369 1.68 -6.52 0.29
C GLN A 369 1.74 -4.98 0.27
N SER A 370 2.17 -4.35 1.36
CA SER A 370 2.36 -2.89 1.41
C SER A 370 3.42 -2.37 0.42
N MET A 371 4.31 -3.24 -0.09
CA MET A 371 5.22 -2.89 -1.19
C MET A 371 4.47 -2.34 -2.41
N GLY A 372 3.37 -3.03 -2.79
CA GLY A 372 2.57 -2.66 -3.96
C GLY A 372 1.91 -1.29 -3.78
N SER A 373 1.26 -1.05 -2.65
CA SER A 373 0.58 0.22 -2.38
C SER A 373 1.55 1.39 -2.26
N THR A 374 2.68 1.22 -1.54
CA THR A 374 3.71 2.26 -1.47
C THR A 374 4.25 2.60 -2.86
N TYR A 375 4.51 1.58 -3.71
CA TYR A 375 4.97 1.80 -5.08
C TYR A 375 3.92 2.55 -5.92
N SER A 376 2.66 2.17 -5.83
CA SER A 376 1.56 2.76 -6.60
C SER A 376 1.27 4.22 -6.23
N LEU A 377 1.56 4.67 -4.99
CA LEU A 377 1.50 6.11 -4.65
C LEU A 377 2.38 6.94 -5.59
N PHE A 378 3.60 6.48 -5.87
CA PHE A 378 4.51 7.17 -6.78
C PHE A 378 4.11 7.01 -8.25
N GLU A 379 3.51 5.89 -8.63
CA GLU A 379 2.93 5.74 -9.97
C GLU A 379 1.85 6.80 -10.20
N ILE A 380 0.91 6.95 -9.26
CA ILE A 380 -0.16 7.96 -9.32
C ILE A 380 0.41 9.36 -9.41
N ALA A 381 1.39 9.68 -8.56
CA ALA A 381 2.05 10.99 -8.57
C ALA A 381 2.67 11.30 -9.93
N ILE A 382 3.41 10.37 -10.52
CA ILE A 382 4.04 10.55 -11.85
C ILE A 382 2.99 10.67 -12.96
N GLN A 383 1.91 9.88 -12.93
CA GLN A 383 0.83 10.00 -13.93
C GLN A 383 0.15 11.38 -13.86
N ALA A 384 -0.15 11.87 -12.66
CA ALA A 384 -0.72 13.21 -12.48
C ALA A 384 0.25 14.31 -12.92
N LEU A 385 1.53 14.24 -12.57
CA LEU A 385 2.55 15.19 -12.98
C LEU A 385 2.73 15.27 -14.51
N LYS A 386 2.54 14.16 -15.23
CA LYS A 386 2.55 14.16 -16.71
C LYS A 386 1.36 14.92 -17.32
N ALA A 387 0.27 15.04 -16.58
CA ALA A 387 -0.98 15.63 -17.08
C ALA A 387 -1.10 17.13 -16.81
N VAL A 388 -0.25 17.72 -15.97
CA VAL A 388 -0.31 19.15 -15.62
C VAL A 388 0.59 20.00 -16.51
N LYS A 389 0.26 21.29 -16.61
CA LYS A 389 1.08 22.31 -17.29
C LYS A 389 2.05 22.98 -16.32
N ASN A 390 1.65 23.11 -15.06
CA ASN A 390 2.48 23.69 -14.00
C ASN A 390 2.43 22.81 -12.75
N PRO A 391 3.50 22.07 -12.39
CA PRO A 391 3.51 21.16 -11.25
C PRO A 391 3.39 21.90 -9.90
N HIS A 392 3.65 23.20 -9.84
CA HIS A 392 3.50 24.04 -8.65
C HIS A 392 2.10 24.64 -8.50
N ASN A 393 1.21 24.45 -9.49
CA ASN A 393 -0.19 24.81 -9.36
C ASN A 393 -0.94 23.70 -8.61
N ARG A 394 -1.11 23.89 -7.30
CA ARG A 394 -1.71 22.90 -6.40
C ARG A 394 -3.10 22.46 -6.82
N LEU A 395 -3.94 23.38 -7.30
CA LEU A 395 -5.31 23.05 -7.73
C LEU A 395 -5.30 22.23 -9.04
N GLU A 396 -4.42 22.59 -9.98
CA GLU A 396 -4.25 21.84 -11.23
C GLU A 396 -3.74 20.41 -10.94
N LEU A 397 -2.75 20.28 -10.06
CA LEU A 397 -2.19 18.98 -9.67
C LEU A 397 -3.23 18.12 -8.91
N ALA A 398 -3.97 18.71 -7.96
CA ALA A 398 -5.05 18.02 -7.26
C ALA A 398 -6.14 17.54 -8.23
N SER A 399 -6.52 18.39 -9.20
CA SER A 399 -7.52 18.03 -10.23
C SER A 399 -7.03 16.89 -11.13
N ALA A 400 -5.73 16.87 -11.46
CA ALA A 400 -5.11 15.79 -12.23
C ALA A 400 -5.07 14.47 -11.45
N LEU A 401 -4.74 14.52 -10.17
CA LEU A 401 -4.75 13.34 -9.28
C LEU A 401 -6.13 12.69 -9.22
N GLN A 402 -7.19 13.49 -9.16
CA GLN A 402 -8.58 12.97 -9.04
C GLN A 402 -9.12 12.28 -10.30
N VAL A 403 -8.38 12.25 -11.38
CA VAL A 403 -8.79 11.62 -12.65
C VAL A 403 -7.74 10.67 -13.23
N VAL A 404 -6.70 10.36 -12.45
CA VAL A 404 -5.67 9.39 -12.85
C VAL A 404 -6.32 8.07 -13.24
N ASN A 405 -5.88 7.54 -14.39
CA ASN A 405 -6.30 6.24 -14.92
C ASN A 405 -5.10 5.55 -15.57
N TYR A 406 -4.68 4.42 -15.03
CA TYR A 406 -3.53 3.66 -15.53
C TYR A 406 -3.53 2.24 -14.99
N ASP A 407 -2.75 1.37 -15.65
CA ASP A 407 -2.41 0.03 -15.15
C ASP A 407 -1.05 0.08 -14.47
N GLY A 408 -0.97 -0.37 -13.22
CA GLY A 408 0.24 -0.30 -12.41
C GLY A 408 0.51 -1.55 -11.57
N MET A 409 1.35 -1.40 -10.56
CA MET A 409 1.85 -2.49 -9.73
C MET A 409 0.72 -3.21 -8.94
N CYS A 410 -0.32 -2.50 -8.54
CA CYS A 410 -1.52 -3.06 -7.88
C CYS A 410 -2.67 -3.32 -8.87
N GLY A 411 -2.41 -3.33 -10.17
CA GLY A 411 -3.42 -3.50 -11.21
C GLY A 411 -3.97 -2.18 -11.73
N PRO A 412 -5.15 -2.22 -12.37
CA PRO A 412 -5.81 -1.03 -12.90
C PRO A 412 -6.26 -0.12 -11.75
N ILE A 413 -5.87 1.15 -11.83
CA ILE A 413 -6.31 2.21 -10.92
C ILE A 413 -6.97 3.30 -11.74
N ASN A 414 -8.25 3.57 -11.49
CA ASN A 414 -8.99 4.65 -12.10
C ASN A 414 -9.72 5.46 -11.02
N MET A 415 -9.27 6.67 -10.80
CA MET A 415 -9.76 7.58 -9.75
C MET A 415 -11.16 8.14 -10.01
N ASN A 416 -11.80 7.79 -11.12
CA ASN A 416 -13.13 8.27 -11.50
C ASN A 416 -13.89 7.22 -12.32
N LEU A 417 -13.68 5.92 -12.03
CA LEU A 417 -14.32 4.84 -12.78
C LEU A 417 -15.82 4.82 -12.52
N LYS A 418 -16.60 4.91 -13.59
CA LYS A 418 -18.04 4.67 -13.57
C LYS A 418 -18.29 3.22 -13.98
N SER A 419 -18.99 2.47 -13.14
CA SER A 419 -19.31 1.06 -13.38
C SER A 419 -20.66 0.72 -12.75
N ALA A 420 -21.39 -0.18 -13.36
CA ALA A 420 -22.58 -0.79 -12.74
C ALA A 420 -22.19 -1.82 -11.66
N ASN A 421 -20.98 -2.34 -11.71
CA ASN A 421 -20.43 -3.20 -10.66
C ASN A 421 -19.94 -2.34 -9.48
N PRO A 422 -20.56 -2.43 -8.32
CA PRO A 422 -20.20 -1.61 -7.15
C PRO A 422 -18.77 -1.87 -6.65
N PHE A 423 -18.22 -3.05 -6.90
CA PHE A 423 -16.84 -3.38 -6.53
C PHE A 423 -15.80 -2.71 -7.43
N LEU A 424 -16.18 -2.26 -8.61
CA LEU A 424 -15.28 -1.57 -9.55
C LEU A 424 -15.50 -0.06 -9.54
N ALA A 425 -16.74 0.39 -9.26
CA ALA A 425 -17.07 1.80 -9.33
C ALA A 425 -16.31 2.64 -8.28
N SER A 426 -15.79 3.80 -8.71
CA SER A 426 -15.32 4.81 -7.76
C SER A 426 -16.52 5.37 -6.99
N PRO A 427 -16.53 5.34 -5.65
CA PRO A 427 -17.64 5.87 -4.86
C PRO A 427 -17.77 7.39 -5.00
N ALA A 428 -16.64 8.06 -5.27
CA ALA A 428 -16.58 9.48 -5.62
C ALA A 428 -15.38 9.73 -6.55
N LYS A 429 -15.36 10.90 -7.19
CA LYS A 429 -14.21 11.38 -7.92
C LYS A 429 -13.00 11.48 -6.98
N GLY A 430 -11.83 11.03 -7.41
CA GLY A 430 -10.61 11.03 -6.62
C GLY A 430 -10.42 9.80 -5.74
N ILE A 431 -11.33 8.80 -5.83
CA ILE A 431 -11.19 7.52 -5.14
C ILE A 431 -11.03 6.41 -6.19
N GLY A 432 -9.86 5.81 -6.24
CA GLY A 432 -9.55 4.64 -7.08
C GLY A 432 -9.71 3.35 -6.29
N MET A 433 -10.41 2.37 -6.88
CA MET A 433 -10.58 1.05 -6.26
C MET A 433 -9.54 0.07 -6.79
N ILE A 434 -8.83 -0.59 -5.87
CA ILE A 434 -8.08 -1.82 -6.18
C ILE A 434 -8.89 -3.02 -5.72
N GLN A 435 -8.64 -4.18 -6.34
CA GLN A 435 -9.43 -5.38 -6.07
C GLN A 435 -8.64 -6.33 -5.18
N PRO A 436 -9.09 -6.57 -3.94
CA PRO A 436 -8.47 -7.55 -3.06
C PRO A 436 -8.77 -8.99 -3.48
N PHE A 437 -8.05 -9.90 -2.89
CA PHE A 437 -8.25 -11.35 -2.99
C PHE A 437 -7.97 -11.99 -1.63
N GLY A 438 -8.57 -13.18 -1.38
CA GLY A 438 -8.45 -13.88 -0.11
C GLY A 438 -7.19 -14.75 -0.04
N VAL A 439 -6.47 -14.64 1.07
CA VAL A 439 -5.31 -15.46 1.36
C VAL A 439 -5.44 -16.16 2.72
N GLN A 440 -4.73 -17.28 2.90
CA GLN A 440 -4.56 -17.93 4.19
C GLN A 440 -3.08 -18.12 4.50
N TRP A 441 -2.72 -17.94 5.76
CA TRP A 441 -1.41 -18.31 6.25
C TRP A 441 -1.32 -19.83 6.43
N LYS A 442 -0.29 -20.43 5.87
CA LYS A 442 -0.04 -21.87 5.98
C LYS A 442 1.44 -22.12 6.19
N PRO A 443 1.79 -23.26 6.86
CA PRO A 443 3.18 -23.66 7.00
C PRO A 443 3.83 -23.93 5.64
N GLY A 444 5.10 -23.59 5.52
CA GLY A 444 5.90 -23.75 4.32
C GLY A 444 5.77 -22.62 3.34
N SER A 445 6.54 -22.69 2.26
CA SER A 445 6.57 -21.66 1.21
C SER A 445 5.44 -21.87 0.21
N ALA A 446 4.54 -20.90 0.12
CA ALA A 446 3.55 -20.80 -0.96
C ALA A 446 4.20 -20.36 -2.26
N ASP A 447 5.30 -19.66 -2.16
CA ASP A 447 6.01 -19.14 -3.30
C ASP A 447 7.50 -19.49 -3.24
N LEU A 448 8.08 -19.58 -4.43
CA LEU A 448 9.51 -19.80 -4.62
C LEU A 448 10.20 -18.53 -5.10
N VAL A 449 9.62 -17.37 -4.86
CA VAL A 449 10.20 -16.07 -5.24
C VAL A 449 11.59 -15.97 -4.62
N GLY A 450 12.60 -15.75 -5.45
CA GLY A 450 13.99 -15.75 -5.03
C GLY A 450 14.52 -17.10 -4.54
N HIS A 451 13.82 -18.21 -4.77
CA HIS A 451 14.18 -19.57 -4.33
C HIS A 451 14.37 -19.70 -2.81
N ARG A 452 13.71 -18.87 -2.02
CA ARG A 452 13.79 -18.90 -0.55
C ARG A 452 12.64 -19.72 0.03
N LYS A 453 12.91 -20.40 1.14
CA LYS A 453 11.92 -21.13 1.93
C LYS A 453 11.58 -20.33 3.17
N TYR A 454 10.29 -20.25 3.47
CA TYR A 454 9.77 -19.60 4.67
C TYR A 454 8.99 -20.62 5.51
N ALA A 455 8.96 -20.43 6.83
CA ALA A 455 8.17 -21.29 7.71
C ALA A 455 6.66 -21.06 7.52
N TRP A 456 6.27 -19.83 7.25
CA TRP A 456 4.89 -19.40 7.00
C TRP A 456 4.81 -18.60 5.70
N SER A 457 3.76 -18.82 4.93
CA SER A 457 3.49 -18.06 3.71
C SER A 457 2.00 -17.83 3.51
N GLN A 458 1.65 -16.78 2.79
CA GLN A 458 0.29 -16.52 2.34
C GLN A 458 0.00 -17.35 1.08
N TRP A 459 -1.08 -18.12 1.11
CA TRP A 459 -1.61 -18.88 0.00
C TRP A 459 -2.88 -18.22 -0.51
N ILE A 460 -2.98 -17.98 -1.81
CA ILE A 460 -4.15 -17.37 -2.45
C ILE A 460 -5.23 -18.44 -2.56
N VAL A 461 -6.31 -18.29 -1.79
CA VAL A 461 -7.39 -19.27 -1.65
C VAL A 461 -8.74 -18.80 -2.18
N ASP A 462 -8.86 -17.48 -2.42
CA ASP A 462 -10.03 -16.88 -3.05
C ASP A 462 -9.61 -15.72 -3.96
N ASN A 463 -10.16 -15.67 -5.18
CA ASN A 463 -9.96 -14.60 -6.16
C ASN A 463 -11.28 -14.10 -6.76
N SER A 464 -12.37 -14.26 -6.02
CA SER A 464 -13.73 -13.94 -6.53
C SER A 464 -13.86 -12.48 -6.98
N LEU A 465 -13.22 -11.54 -6.29
CA LEU A 465 -13.18 -10.13 -6.69
C LEU A 465 -12.12 -9.83 -7.74
N ASN A 466 -11.03 -10.59 -7.78
CA ASN A 466 -9.91 -10.35 -8.70
C ASN A 466 -9.52 -11.64 -9.45
N PRO A 467 -10.32 -12.07 -10.44
CA PRO A 467 -10.10 -13.34 -11.13
C PRO A 467 -8.81 -13.39 -11.96
N HIS A 468 -8.12 -12.25 -12.14
CA HIS A 468 -6.82 -12.21 -12.80
C HIS A 468 -5.68 -12.73 -11.91
N ILE A 469 -5.90 -12.82 -10.59
CA ILE A 469 -4.94 -13.38 -9.65
C ILE A 469 -5.10 -14.91 -9.60
N PRO A 470 -4.06 -15.69 -9.90
CA PRO A 470 -4.16 -17.15 -9.88
C PRO A 470 -4.25 -17.69 -8.46
N LEU A 471 -5.12 -18.67 -8.22
CA LEU A 471 -5.12 -19.44 -6.98
C LEU A 471 -3.87 -20.31 -6.91
N ASN A 472 -3.25 -20.40 -5.74
CA ASN A 472 -2.12 -21.30 -5.48
C ASN A 472 -2.32 -22.13 -4.20
N GLY A 473 -3.46 -22.00 -3.54
CA GLY A 473 -3.85 -22.76 -2.36
C GLY A 473 -5.32 -23.15 -2.36
N THR A 474 -5.65 -24.06 -1.45
CA THR A 474 -7.03 -24.47 -1.14
C THR A 474 -7.44 -23.87 0.18
N LEU A 475 -8.65 -23.32 0.27
CA LEU A 475 -9.21 -22.80 1.51
C LEU A 475 -9.45 -23.96 2.50
N GLU A 476 -8.93 -23.82 3.72
CA GLU A 476 -9.06 -24.80 4.79
C GLU A 476 -9.68 -24.15 6.04
N PRO A 477 -10.34 -24.94 6.91
CA PRO A 477 -10.77 -24.44 8.21
C PRO A 477 -9.59 -23.90 9.02
N THR A 478 -9.86 -22.85 9.81
CA THR A 478 -8.88 -22.33 10.76
C THR A 478 -8.59 -23.41 11.82
N ASN A 479 -7.33 -23.63 12.11
CA ASN A 479 -6.89 -24.53 13.18
C ASN A 479 -6.33 -23.68 14.32
N VAL A 480 -7.03 -23.67 15.44
CA VAL A 480 -6.62 -22.96 16.66
C VAL A 480 -6.41 -23.95 17.80
#